data_32baca5b7b8535e0db862aa572cb0914
#
_entry.id   32baca5b7b8535e0db862aa572cb0914
#
_cell.length_a   1.000
_cell.length_b   1.000
_cell.length_c   1.000
_cell.angle_alpha   90.00
_cell.angle_beta   90.00
_cell.angle_gamma   90.00
#
_symmetry.space_group_name_H-M   'P 1'
#
loop_
_entity.id
_entity.type
_entity.pdbx_description
1 polymer ?
#
loop_
_entity_poly.entity_id
_entity_poly.type
_entity_poly.pdbx_seq_one_letter_code
_entity_poly.pdbx_strand_id
1 'polypeptide(L)'
;MEQQGLVNIKHVVPSIKVALMYARTDNFCNRVLYHDLRDAYVLPACAEVLRKAQAELKRRRPDLSLCIFDATRPMSVQQTMWDAVKDTPKYFYVSNPAHGGGMHNYGMAVDISICKTSWNDATWRDGATRCLIDTIPMGVKVDHMGIASHIDKENELVARRLISREALANRRLLREVMSAAGFMPLRTEWWHFNLCTRAWAKQNLRLVR
;
A
#
# COMPACT_ATOMS: atom_id res chain seq x y z
N MET A 1 -16.49 0.03 7.93
CA MET A 1 -15.70 1.04 7.20
C MET A 1 -16.53 2.26 6.84
N GLU A 2 -17.59 2.16 6.06
CA GLU A 2 -18.40 3.30 5.60
C GLU A 2 -19.05 4.10 6.75
N GLN A 3 -19.55 3.43 7.78
CA GLN A 3 -20.07 4.08 9.00
C GLN A 3 -19.04 4.97 9.73
N GLN A 4 -17.75 4.81 9.43
CA GLN A 4 -16.66 5.64 9.94
C GLN A 4 -16.22 6.73 8.94
N GLY A 5 -17.01 6.97 7.88
CA GLY A 5 -16.76 8.00 6.87
C GLY A 5 -15.76 7.61 5.78
N LEU A 6 -15.41 6.33 5.69
CA LEU A 6 -14.53 5.82 4.64
C LEU A 6 -15.31 5.46 3.38
N VAL A 7 -14.68 5.56 2.22
CA VAL A 7 -15.27 5.19 0.94
C VAL A 7 -14.54 3.99 0.34
N ASN A 8 -15.29 3.10 -0.32
CA ASN A 8 -14.75 1.98 -1.06
C ASN A 8 -14.10 2.48 -2.36
N ILE A 9 -12.82 2.18 -2.56
CA ILE A 9 -12.07 2.61 -3.74
C ILE A 9 -12.66 2.07 -5.04
N LYS A 10 -13.21 0.87 -5.04
CA LYS A 10 -13.84 0.28 -6.24
C LYS A 10 -15.09 1.04 -6.70
N HIS A 11 -15.77 1.74 -5.78
CA HIS A 11 -16.90 2.59 -6.13
C HIS A 11 -16.48 3.96 -6.66
N VAL A 12 -15.35 4.52 -6.15
CA VAL A 12 -14.87 5.87 -6.51
C VAL A 12 -13.94 5.84 -7.73
N VAL A 13 -13.06 4.83 -7.81
CA VAL A 13 -12.07 4.66 -8.89
C VAL A 13 -12.05 3.19 -9.33
N PRO A 14 -13.07 2.71 -10.08
CA PRO A 14 -13.19 1.29 -10.43
C PRO A 14 -12.01 0.70 -11.19
N SER A 15 -11.25 1.54 -11.89
CA SER A 15 -10.08 1.11 -12.64
C SER A 15 -8.86 0.77 -11.78
N ILE A 16 -8.80 1.24 -10.52
CA ILE A 16 -7.76 0.81 -9.58
C ILE A 16 -8.02 -0.65 -9.20
N LYS A 17 -6.97 -1.46 -9.22
CA LYS A 17 -7.02 -2.86 -8.80
C LYS A 17 -6.81 -2.97 -7.30
N VAL A 18 -7.41 -4.00 -6.68
CA VAL A 18 -7.33 -4.23 -5.23
C VAL A 18 -6.89 -5.66 -4.96
N ALA A 19 -5.82 -5.82 -4.20
CA ALA A 19 -5.21 -7.10 -3.84
C ALA A 19 -4.77 -7.09 -2.37
N LEU A 20 -5.71 -6.91 -1.43
CA LEU A 20 -5.39 -6.78 -0.01
C LEU A 20 -4.58 -7.98 0.50
N MET A 21 -3.29 -7.77 0.76
CA MET A 21 -2.36 -8.83 1.14
C MET A 21 -2.69 -9.43 2.51
N TYR A 22 -3.23 -8.61 3.43
CA TYR A 22 -3.58 -9.07 4.78
C TYR A 22 -4.91 -9.85 4.84
N ALA A 23 -5.65 -9.92 3.73
CA ALA A 23 -6.75 -10.87 3.55
C ALA A 23 -6.27 -12.30 3.19
N ARG A 24 -4.97 -12.52 3.08
CA ARG A 24 -4.30 -13.78 2.74
C ARG A 24 -3.14 -14.04 3.68
N THR A 25 -2.47 -15.18 3.53
CA THR A 25 -1.30 -15.57 4.35
C THR A 25 0.04 -15.09 3.78
N ASP A 26 0.10 -14.61 2.52
CA ASP A 26 1.33 -14.12 1.88
C ASP A 26 1.66 -12.67 2.33
N ASN A 27 1.89 -12.51 3.63
CA ASN A 27 2.31 -11.27 4.29
C ASN A 27 3.33 -11.61 5.40
N PHE A 28 3.94 -10.58 6.01
CA PHE A 28 5.00 -10.79 7.01
C PHE A 28 4.54 -11.52 8.29
N CYS A 29 3.24 -11.54 8.59
CA CYS A 29 2.66 -12.27 9.72
C CYS A 29 2.37 -13.75 9.39
N ASN A 30 2.44 -14.17 8.12
CA ASN A 30 2.10 -15.51 7.62
C ASN A 30 0.69 -15.98 8.01
N ARG A 31 -0.26 -15.05 8.20
CA ARG A 31 -1.65 -15.35 8.56
C ARG A 31 -2.63 -14.35 8.00
N VAL A 32 -3.90 -14.73 7.87
CA VAL A 32 -5.00 -13.83 7.52
C VAL A 32 -5.25 -12.89 8.69
N LEU A 33 -5.23 -11.58 8.43
CA LEU A 33 -5.54 -10.52 9.39
C LEU A 33 -6.86 -9.80 9.05
N TYR A 34 -7.23 -9.77 7.77
CA TYR A 34 -8.50 -9.22 7.29
C TYR A 34 -9.48 -10.36 7.02
N HIS A 35 -10.30 -10.73 8.00
CA HIS A 35 -11.26 -11.83 7.86
C HIS A 35 -12.45 -11.44 6.99
N ASP A 36 -12.99 -10.21 7.17
CA ASP A 36 -14.19 -9.72 6.49
C ASP A 36 -13.93 -8.56 5.54
N LEU A 37 -12.68 -8.05 5.48
CA LEU A 37 -12.30 -6.95 4.62
C LEU A 37 -11.71 -7.49 3.32
N ARG A 38 -12.38 -7.24 2.19
CA ARG A 38 -11.97 -7.66 0.85
C ARG A 38 -11.69 -6.51 -0.10
N ASP A 39 -12.17 -5.32 0.23
CA ASP A 39 -12.02 -4.10 -0.55
C ASP A 39 -11.18 -3.05 0.19
N ALA A 40 -10.54 -2.18 -0.58
CA ALA A 40 -9.76 -1.07 -0.04
C ALA A 40 -10.68 0.11 0.29
N TYR A 41 -10.57 0.57 1.53
CA TYR A 41 -11.29 1.75 2.01
C TYR A 41 -10.30 2.84 2.40
N VAL A 42 -10.62 4.10 2.11
CA VAL A 42 -9.84 5.28 2.48
C VAL A 42 -10.78 6.44 2.80
N LEU A 43 -10.26 7.52 3.39
CA LEU A 43 -11.04 8.75 3.51
C LEU A 43 -11.33 9.37 2.12
N PRO A 44 -12.45 10.09 1.94
CA PRO A 44 -12.84 10.68 0.66
C PRO A 44 -11.74 11.53 0.00
N ALA A 45 -11.02 12.33 0.80
CA ALA A 45 -9.88 13.11 0.31
C ALA A 45 -8.76 12.24 -0.28
N CYS A 46 -8.47 11.08 0.34
CA CYS A 46 -7.49 10.14 -0.16
C CYS A 46 -7.95 9.46 -1.46
N ALA A 47 -9.24 9.11 -1.56
CA ALA A 47 -9.83 8.53 -2.78
C ALA A 47 -9.73 9.50 -3.97
N GLU A 48 -9.99 10.79 -3.75
CA GLU A 48 -9.87 11.81 -4.80
C GLU A 48 -8.42 11.95 -5.31
N VAL A 49 -7.45 11.91 -4.42
CA VAL A 49 -6.03 11.97 -4.80
C VAL A 49 -5.60 10.68 -5.51
N LEU A 50 -6.09 9.51 -5.11
CA LEU A 50 -5.89 8.24 -5.82
C LEU A 50 -6.48 8.29 -7.25
N ARG A 51 -7.63 8.94 -7.43
CA ARG A 51 -8.24 9.15 -8.76
C ARG A 51 -7.30 9.95 -9.67
N LYS A 52 -6.67 11.02 -9.15
CA LYS A 52 -5.68 11.81 -9.89
C LYS A 52 -4.43 10.99 -10.24
N ALA A 53 -3.91 10.22 -9.29
CA ALA A 53 -2.76 9.35 -9.52
C ALA A 53 -3.06 8.29 -10.59
N GLN A 54 -4.22 7.65 -10.55
CA GLN A 54 -4.65 6.68 -11.55
C GLN A 54 -4.79 7.32 -12.93
N ALA A 55 -5.36 8.51 -13.02
CA ALA A 55 -5.49 9.25 -14.29
C ALA A 55 -4.11 9.59 -14.87
N GLU A 56 -3.17 10.04 -14.04
CA GLU A 56 -1.80 10.35 -14.46
C GLU A 56 -1.04 9.11 -14.94
N LEU A 57 -1.19 7.97 -14.23
CA LEU A 57 -0.61 6.70 -14.69
C LEU A 57 -1.20 6.29 -16.05
N LYS A 58 -2.52 6.37 -16.22
CA LYS A 58 -3.21 6.02 -17.48
C LYS A 58 -2.78 6.91 -18.64
N ARG A 59 -2.53 8.19 -18.38
CA ARG A 59 -2.03 9.12 -19.39
C ARG A 59 -0.64 8.73 -19.89
N ARG A 60 0.25 8.26 -19.02
CA ARG A 60 1.61 7.82 -19.35
C ARG A 60 1.66 6.41 -19.92
N ARG A 61 0.91 5.51 -19.32
CA ARG A 61 0.92 4.07 -19.59
C ARG A 61 -0.52 3.51 -19.52
N PRO A 62 -1.27 3.58 -20.63
CA PRO A 62 -2.67 3.13 -20.66
C PRO A 62 -2.82 1.62 -20.41
N ASP A 63 -1.77 0.84 -20.66
CA ASP A 63 -1.66 -0.60 -20.40
C ASP A 63 -1.52 -0.98 -18.91
N LEU A 64 -1.22 0.01 -18.05
CA LEU A 64 -0.98 -0.19 -16.62
C LEU A 64 -2.11 0.40 -15.75
N SER A 65 -2.19 -0.08 -14.53
CA SER A 65 -3.11 0.38 -13.49
C SER A 65 -2.43 0.36 -12.12
N LEU A 66 -2.83 1.26 -11.23
CA LEU A 66 -2.49 1.17 -9.82
C LEU A 66 -3.14 -0.08 -9.20
N CYS A 67 -2.44 -0.71 -8.26
CA CYS A 67 -2.91 -1.88 -7.50
C CYS A 67 -2.66 -1.67 -6.01
N ILE A 68 -3.72 -1.61 -5.20
CA ILE A 68 -3.66 -1.41 -3.75
C ILE A 68 -3.51 -2.76 -3.05
N PHE A 69 -2.49 -2.86 -2.18
CA PHE A 69 -2.18 -4.01 -1.35
C PHE A 69 -2.61 -3.84 0.10
N ASP A 70 -2.64 -2.60 0.60
CA ASP A 70 -3.22 -2.22 1.88
C ASP A 70 -3.70 -0.76 1.82
N ALA A 71 -4.70 -0.45 2.62
CA ALA A 71 -5.28 0.89 2.70
C ALA A 71 -5.63 1.22 4.16
N THR A 72 -6.90 1.42 4.49
CA THR A 72 -7.31 1.60 5.88
C THR A 72 -7.17 0.31 6.68
N ARG A 73 -6.47 0.41 7.80
CA ARG A 73 -6.18 -0.69 8.71
C ARG A 73 -6.82 -0.44 10.06
N PRO A 74 -7.71 -1.34 10.57
CA PRO A 74 -8.26 -1.24 11.93
C PRO A 74 -7.16 -1.32 13.00
N MET A 75 -7.35 -0.64 14.11
CA MET A 75 -6.38 -0.64 15.22
C MET A 75 -6.15 -2.03 15.82
N SER A 76 -7.17 -2.91 15.82
CA SER A 76 -7.01 -4.30 16.25
C SER A 76 -6.03 -5.08 15.38
N VAL A 77 -6.05 -4.86 14.06
CA VAL A 77 -5.09 -5.46 13.13
C VAL A 77 -3.69 -4.87 13.34
N GLN A 78 -3.59 -3.55 13.54
CA GLN A 78 -2.32 -2.90 13.86
C GLN A 78 -1.68 -3.48 15.13
N GLN A 79 -2.49 -3.77 16.18
CA GLN A 79 -2.00 -4.42 17.39
C GLN A 79 -1.45 -5.82 17.11
N THR A 80 -2.15 -6.62 16.33
CA THR A 80 -1.69 -7.96 15.93
C THR A 80 -0.38 -7.92 15.15
N MET A 81 -0.22 -6.95 14.23
CA MET A 81 1.02 -6.73 13.49
C MET A 81 2.18 -6.31 14.39
N TRP A 82 1.92 -5.40 15.32
CA TRP A 82 2.92 -4.96 16.31
C TRP A 82 3.39 -6.11 17.19
N ASP A 83 2.46 -6.92 17.70
CA ASP A 83 2.79 -8.07 18.54
C ASP A 83 3.64 -9.13 17.82
N ALA A 84 3.54 -9.22 16.50
CA ALA A 84 4.36 -10.11 15.69
C ALA A 84 5.83 -9.63 15.53
N VAL A 85 6.12 -8.34 15.73
CA VAL A 85 7.46 -7.78 15.46
C VAL A 85 8.11 -7.03 16.61
N LYS A 86 7.37 -6.64 17.66
CA LYS A 86 7.85 -5.76 18.75
C LYS A 86 9.15 -6.23 19.42
N ASP A 87 9.36 -7.54 19.49
CA ASP A 87 10.53 -8.15 20.12
C ASP A 87 11.57 -8.64 19.07
N THR A 88 11.51 -8.11 17.83
CA THR A 88 12.40 -8.44 16.72
C THR A 88 13.07 -7.18 16.16
N PRO A 89 14.19 -7.30 15.41
CA PRO A 89 14.79 -6.15 14.70
C PRO A 89 13.86 -5.48 13.68
N LYS A 90 12.70 -6.06 13.37
CA LYS A 90 11.73 -5.53 12.40
C LYS A 90 10.73 -4.55 13.03
N TYR A 91 10.76 -4.34 14.35
CA TYR A 91 9.78 -3.50 15.07
C TYR A 91 9.65 -2.09 14.50
N PHE A 92 10.69 -1.52 13.91
CA PHE A 92 10.66 -0.16 13.37
C PHE A 92 9.89 -0.02 12.05
N TYR A 93 9.55 -1.13 11.37
CA TYR A 93 8.67 -1.13 10.19
C TYR A 93 7.18 -1.09 10.54
N VAL A 94 6.82 -1.40 11.78
CA VAL A 94 5.42 -1.44 12.22
C VAL A 94 5.18 -0.38 13.29
N SER A 95 4.26 0.54 13.04
CA SER A 95 3.92 1.60 13.99
C SER A 95 3.33 1.02 15.27
N ASN A 96 3.83 1.45 16.44
CA ASN A 96 3.34 1.04 17.73
C ASN A 96 1.90 1.58 17.95
N PRO A 97 0.88 0.72 18.18
CA PRO A 97 -0.50 1.13 18.40
C PRO A 97 -0.68 1.98 19.66
N ALA A 98 0.12 1.77 20.72
CA ALA A 98 0.08 2.57 21.95
C ALA A 98 0.42 4.06 21.70
N HIS A 99 1.13 4.35 20.60
CA HIS A 99 1.47 5.72 20.17
C HIS A 99 0.54 6.25 19.07
N GLY A 100 -0.69 5.70 18.94
CA GLY A 100 -1.69 6.10 17.96
C GLY A 100 -1.47 5.50 16.56
N GLY A 101 -0.87 4.34 16.47
CA GLY A 101 -0.74 3.57 15.23
C GLY A 101 0.05 4.26 14.12
N GLY A 102 -0.18 3.83 12.89
CA GLY A 102 0.39 4.37 11.65
C GLY A 102 -0.65 5.11 10.80
N MET A 103 -0.24 5.59 9.63
CA MET A 103 -1.09 6.38 8.74
C MET A 103 -2.24 5.59 8.13
N HIS A 104 -2.10 4.28 7.95
CA HIS A 104 -3.18 3.38 7.57
C HIS A 104 -4.35 3.40 8.57
N ASN A 105 -4.07 3.59 9.87
CA ASN A 105 -5.08 3.63 10.91
C ASN A 105 -5.94 4.90 10.89
N TYR A 106 -5.57 5.89 10.07
CA TYR A 106 -6.33 7.12 9.82
C TYR A 106 -7.00 7.16 8.45
N GLY A 107 -6.85 6.12 7.61
CA GLY A 107 -7.39 6.10 6.26
C GLY A 107 -6.72 7.07 5.29
N MET A 108 -5.46 7.45 5.55
CA MET A 108 -4.69 8.47 4.81
C MET A 108 -3.36 7.92 4.27
N ALA A 109 -3.22 6.60 4.19
CA ALA A 109 -2.08 5.94 3.55
C ALA A 109 -2.52 4.75 2.73
N VAL A 110 -1.70 4.40 1.75
CA VAL A 110 -1.86 3.19 0.93
C VAL A 110 -0.52 2.52 0.71
N ASP A 111 -0.54 1.17 0.71
CA ASP A 111 0.51 0.34 0.15
C ASP A 111 0.08 -0.05 -1.27
N ILE A 112 0.85 0.39 -2.26
CA ILE A 112 0.41 0.39 -3.65
C ILE A 112 1.56 0.01 -4.60
N SER A 113 1.22 -0.65 -5.70
CA SER A 113 2.12 -0.96 -6.80
C SER A 113 1.45 -0.68 -8.14
N ILE A 114 2.08 -1.11 -9.22
CA ILE A 114 1.56 -1.03 -10.58
C ILE A 114 1.38 -2.44 -11.12
N CYS A 115 0.23 -2.70 -11.75
CA CYS A 115 -0.08 -3.97 -12.42
C CYS A 115 -0.56 -3.73 -13.86
N LYS A 116 -0.67 -4.79 -14.65
CA LYS A 116 -1.31 -4.71 -15.97
C LYS A 116 -2.81 -4.46 -15.85
N THR A 117 -3.34 -3.63 -16.72
CA THR A 117 -4.79 -3.34 -16.76
C THR A 117 -5.62 -4.59 -17.02
N SER A 118 -5.08 -5.56 -17.78
CA SER A 118 -5.73 -6.84 -18.09
C SER A 118 -5.88 -7.77 -16.89
N TRP A 119 -5.13 -7.56 -15.80
CA TRP A 119 -5.25 -8.39 -14.61
C TRP A 119 -6.63 -8.26 -13.97
N ASN A 120 -7.27 -9.40 -13.69
CA ASN A 120 -8.58 -9.45 -13.02
C ASN A 120 -8.41 -9.60 -11.51
N ASP A 121 -8.64 -8.50 -10.77
CA ASP A 121 -8.54 -8.48 -9.31
C ASP A 121 -9.73 -9.15 -8.58
N ALA A 122 -10.83 -9.45 -9.27
CA ALA A 122 -11.97 -10.15 -8.67
C ALA A 122 -11.56 -11.55 -8.18
N THR A 123 -10.76 -12.28 -8.95
CA THR A 123 -10.26 -13.61 -8.56
C THR A 123 -9.39 -13.59 -7.30
N TRP A 124 -8.69 -12.49 -7.06
CA TRP A 124 -7.95 -12.29 -5.81
C TRP A 124 -8.88 -12.09 -4.62
N ARG A 125 -9.91 -11.26 -4.77
CA ARG A 125 -10.86 -10.93 -3.70
C ARG A 125 -11.72 -12.14 -3.30
N ASP A 126 -12.04 -13.01 -4.26
CA ASP A 126 -12.81 -14.23 -4.04
C ASP A 126 -12.03 -15.34 -3.32
N GLY A 127 -10.77 -15.10 -2.97
CA GLY A 127 -9.96 -16.03 -2.19
C GLY A 127 -9.35 -17.20 -2.97
N ALA A 128 -9.33 -17.13 -4.31
CA ALA A 128 -8.71 -18.15 -5.17
C ALA A 128 -7.24 -18.39 -4.76
N THR A 129 -6.89 -19.65 -4.48
CA THR A 129 -5.66 -20.07 -3.80
C THR A 129 -4.36 -19.79 -4.57
N ARG A 130 -4.43 -19.53 -5.88
CA ARG A 130 -3.26 -19.32 -6.77
C ARG A 130 -3.42 -18.14 -7.73
N CYS A 131 -4.06 -17.07 -7.28
CA CYS A 131 -4.10 -15.87 -8.11
C CYS A 131 -2.75 -15.14 -8.04
N LEU A 132 -1.99 -15.17 -9.13
CA LEU A 132 -0.80 -14.33 -9.27
C LEU A 132 -1.25 -12.90 -9.61
N ILE A 133 -0.71 -11.95 -8.89
CA ILE A 133 -0.91 -10.53 -9.20
C ILE A 133 0.03 -10.20 -10.35
N ASP A 134 -0.52 -9.73 -11.47
CA ASP A 134 0.26 -9.36 -12.67
C ASP A 134 0.86 -7.94 -12.50
N THR A 135 1.70 -7.79 -11.46
CA THR A 135 2.45 -6.54 -11.22
C THR A 135 3.68 -6.46 -12.11
N ILE A 136 4.05 -5.24 -12.47
CA ILE A 136 5.36 -5.01 -13.10
C ILE A 136 6.48 -5.20 -12.07
N PRO A 137 7.71 -5.59 -12.50
CA PRO A 137 8.81 -5.85 -11.58
C PRO A 137 9.18 -4.65 -10.72
N MET A 138 9.21 -4.84 -9.40
CA MET A 138 9.63 -3.83 -8.39
C MET A 138 10.89 -4.24 -7.61
N GLY A 139 11.48 -5.40 -7.93
CA GLY A 139 12.69 -5.94 -7.31
C GLY A 139 12.42 -6.78 -6.08
N VAL A 140 11.64 -6.28 -5.13
CA VAL A 140 11.14 -7.04 -3.97
C VAL A 140 9.65 -6.85 -3.83
N LYS A 141 8.99 -7.79 -3.16
CA LYS A 141 7.54 -7.72 -2.89
C LYS A 141 7.18 -6.51 -2.03
N VAL A 142 5.94 -6.06 -2.12
CA VAL A 142 5.31 -5.24 -1.08
C VAL A 142 5.44 -5.98 0.26
N ASP A 143 5.58 -5.25 1.36
CA ASP A 143 5.75 -5.82 2.70
C ASP A 143 7.13 -6.47 2.98
N HIS A 144 8.11 -6.33 2.07
CA HIS A 144 9.47 -6.81 2.31
C HIS A 144 10.21 -5.88 3.30
N MET A 145 10.29 -6.31 4.57
CA MET A 145 10.97 -5.58 5.64
C MET A 145 12.49 -5.74 5.54
N GLY A 146 13.15 -4.85 4.79
CA GLY A 146 14.59 -4.88 4.57
C GLY A 146 15.11 -3.76 3.68
N ILE A 147 16.44 -3.61 3.64
CA ILE A 147 17.14 -2.52 2.92
C ILE A 147 16.75 -2.46 1.42
N ALA A 148 16.39 -3.59 0.81
CA ALA A 148 15.97 -3.67 -0.59
C ALA A 148 14.65 -2.93 -0.87
N SER A 149 13.93 -2.51 0.17
CA SER A 149 12.70 -1.72 0.07
C SER A 149 12.92 -0.20 0.15
N HIS A 150 14.11 0.24 0.58
CA HIS A 150 14.42 1.64 0.83
C HIS A 150 14.62 2.42 -0.47
N ILE A 151 13.91 3.55 -0.61
CA ILE A 151 13.98 4.40 -1.82
C ILE A 151 15.26 5.24 -1.88
N ASP A 152 15.85 5.59 -0.76
CA ASP A 152 17.12 6.31 -0.68
C ASP A 152 18.35 5.44 -1.00
N LYS A 153 18.16 4.12 -1.11
CA LYS A 153 19.21 3.14 -1.43
C LYS A 153 19.13 2.58 -2.86
N GLU A 154 18.15 3.00 -3.65
CA GLU A 154 17.85 2.39 -4.96
C GLU A 154 19.06 2.32 -5.90
N ASN A 155 19.87 3.38 -5.99
CA ASN A 155 21.07 3.38 -6.85
C ASN A 155 22.13 2.37 -6.37
N GLU A 156 22.34 2.30 -5.05
CA GLU A 156 23.25 1.31 -4.42
C GLU A 156 22.73 -0.12 -4.66
N LEU A 157 21.42 -0.33 -4.49
CA LEU A 157 20.79 -1.64 -4.71
C LEU A 157 20.97 -2.12 -6.16
N VAL A 158 20.88 -1.22 -7.15
CA VAL A 158 21.14 -1.56 -8.56
C VAL A 158 22.63 -1.87 -8.77
N ALA A 159 23.53 -1.06 -8.23
CA ALA A 159 24.98 -1.28 -8.35
C ALA A 159 25.38 -2.64 -7.78
N ARG A 160 24.74 -3.06 -6.68
CA ARG A 160 24.94 -4.37 -6.03
C ARG A 160 24.11 -5.50 -6.66
N ARG A 161 23.36 -5.24 -7.72
CA ARG A 161 22.47 -6.22 -8.40
C ARG A 161 21.38 -6.82 -7.47
N LEU A 162 20.98 -6.12 -6.42
CA LEU A 162 19.90 -6.54 -5.52
C LEU A 162 18.52 -6.21 -6.08
N ILE A 163 18.44 -5.18 -6.94
CA ILE A 163 17.27 -4.92 -7.79
C ILE A 163 17.74 -4.64 -9.22
N SER A 164 16.88 -4.89 -10.20
CA SER A 164 17.18 -4.59 -11.60
C SER A 164 17.04 -3.10 -11.92
N ARG A 165 17.63 -2.65 -13.04
CA ARG A 165 17.40 -1.30 -13.59
C ARG A 165 15.93 -1.09 -13.97
N GLU A 166 15.26 -2.13 -14.44
CA GLU A 166 13.83 -2.12 -14.74
C GLU A 166 13.01 -1.87 -13.46
N ALA A 167 13.30 -2.60 -12.38
CA ALA A 167 12.64 -2.39 -11.10
C ALA A 167 12.82 -0.97 -10.58
N LEU A 168 14.03 -0.39 -10.71
CA LEU A 168 14.29 1.01 -10.37
C LEU A 168 13.42 1.97 -11.20
N ALA A 169 13.34 1.77 -12.53
CA ALA A 169 12.51 2.59 -13.41
C ALA A 169 11.02 2.51 -13.03
N ASN A 170 10.53 1.32 -12.72
CA ASN A 170 9.15 1.09 -12.31
C ASN A 170 8.82 1.75 -10.95
N ARG A 171 9.72 1.66 -9.96
CA ARG A 171 9.57 2.37 -8.67
C ARG A 171 9.55 3.88 -8.84
N ARG A 172 10.39 4.42 -9.73
CA ARG A 172 10.41 5.86 -10.06
C ARG A 172 9.10 6.29 -10.71
N LEU A 173 8.60 5.52 -11.69
CA LEU A 173 7.30 5.79 -12.30
C LEU A 173 6.18 5.84 -11.26
N LEU A 174 6.10 4.84 -10.36
CA LEU A 174 5.11 4.83 -9.28
C LEU A 174 5.24 6.08 -8.41
N ARG A 175 6.44 6.38 -7.94
CA ARG A 175 6.69 7.53 -7.07
C ARG A 175 6.36 8.87 -7.74
N GLU A 176 6.73 9.04 -9.01
CA GLU A 176 6.39 10.25 -9.78
C GLU A 176 4.89 10.44 -9.91
N VAL A 177 4.16 9.39 -10.28
CA VAL A 177 2.70 9.41 -10.43
C VAL A 177 2.01 9.73 -9.10
N MET A 178 2.41 9.06 -8.02
CA MET A 178 1.83 9.27 -6.70
C MET A 178 2.16 10.67 -6.15
N SER A 179 3.40 11.13 -6.31
CA SER A 179 3.81 12.46 -5.82
C SER A 179 3.18 13.59 -6.63
N ALA A 180 3.03 13.43 -7.95
CA ALA A 180 2.34 14.41 -8.79
C ALA A 180 0.86 14.58 -8.39
N ALA A 181 0.24 13.54 -7.86
CA ALA A 181 -1.13 13.60 -7.32
C ALA A 181 -1.21 14.25 -5.93
N GLY A 182 -0.11 14.29 -5.16
CA GLY A 182 -0.04 14.88 -3.82
C GLY A 182 0.32 13.92 -2.69
N PHE A 183 0.63 12.67 -2.99
CA PHE A 183 1.12 11.73 -1.98
C PHE A 183 2.59 11.93 -1.64
N MET A 184 2.97 11.60 -0.42
CA MET A 184 4.34 11.61 0.10
C MET A 184 4.86 10.17 0.25
N PRO A 185 5.96 9.80 -0.44
CA PRO A 185 6.55 8.47 -0.31
C PRO A 185 7.23 8.30 1.05
N LEU A 186 7.25 7.06 1.57
CA LEU A 186 7.99 6.69 2.76
C LEU A 186 9.41 6.21 2.37
N ARG A 187 10.44 6.76 3.02
CA ARG A 187 11.85 6.49 2.70
C ARG A 187 12.23 4.99 2.77
N THR A 188 11.65 4.26 3.72
CA THR A 188 12.00 2.85 4.00
C THR A 188 11.16 1.83 3.22
N GLU A 189 10.14 2.29 2.48
CA GLU A 189 9.15 1.41 1.83
C GLU A 189 8.73 1.99 0.48
N TRP A 190 9.18 1.41 -0.64
CA TRP A 190 8.91 1.91 -1.99
C TRP A 190 7.42 1.93 -2.37
N TRP A 191 6.60 1.13 -1.69
CA TRP A 191 5.15 0.97 -1.94
C TRP A 191 4.28 1.89 -1.09
N HIS A 192 4.80 2.43 0.04
CA HIS A 192 4.02 3.17 1.03
C HIS A 192 3.95 4.66 0.72
N PHE A 193 2.73 5.19 0.69
CA PHE A 193 2.46 6.59 0.41
C PHE A 193 1.45 7.17 1.41
N ASN A 194 1.80 8.31 2.01
CA ASN A 194 0.96 9.06 2.94
C ASN A 194 0.36 10.27 2.24
N LEU A 195 -0.90 10.63 2.54
CA LEU A 195 -1.50 11.86 2.02
C LEU A 195 -1.26 13.07 2.94
N CYS A 196 -1.00 12.87 4.21
CA CYS A 196 -0.70 13.94 5.15
C CYS A 196 0.39 13.50 6.14
N THR A 197 0.90 14.44 6.95
CA THR A 197 1.84 14.11 8.02
C THR A 197 1.14 13.41 9.19
N ARG A 198 1.90 12.58 9.92
CA ARG A 198 1.36 11.90 11.12
C ARG A 198 0.91 12.90 12.21
N ALA A 199 1.62 14.02 12.36
CA ALA A 199 1.25 15.06 13.32
C ALA A 199 -0.13 15.64 12.98
N TRP A 200 -0.36 15.98 11.71
CA TRP A 200 -1.64 16.49 11.25
C TRP A 200 -2.76 15.46 11.42
N ALA A 201 -2.52 14.20 11.04
CA ALA A 201 -3.51 13.12 11.17
C ALA A 201 -3.95 12.94 12.63
N LYS A 202 -3.00 12.91 13.57
CA LYS A 202 -3.29 12.80 15.01
C LYS A 202 -4.15 13.94 15.57
N GLN A 203 -3.99 15.13 15.05
CA GLN A 203 -4.75 16.31 15.50
C GLN A 203 -6.14 16.41 14.89
N ASN A 204 -6.31 15.91 13.65
CA ASN A 204 -7.49 16.21 12.83
C ASN A 204 -8.36 14.99 12.50
N LEU A 205 -7.86 13.76 12.69
CA LEU A 205 -8.55 12.56 12.30
C LEU A 205 -8.75 11.59 13.47
N ARG A 206 -9.75 10.72 13.33
CA ARG A 206 -10.00 9.62 14.26
C ARG A 206 -9.34 8.34 13.75
N LEU A 207 -8.87 7.51 14.68
CA LEU A 207 -8.39 6.17 14.40
C LEU A 207 -9.56 5.28 13.97
N VAL A 208 -9.34 4.50 12.93
CA VAL A 208 -10.31 3.50 12.45
C VAL A 208 -10.28 2.28 13.37
N ARG A 209 -11.47 1.86 13.77
CA ARG A 209 -11.71 0.74 14.69
C ARG A 209 -12.25 -0.47 13.95
#